data_de0d358b2805255e0065332309217669
#
_entry.id   de0d358b2805255e0065332309217669
#
_cell.length_a   1.000
_cell.length_b   1.000
_cell.length_c   1.000
_cell.angle_alpha   90.00
_cell.angle_beta   90.00
_cell.angle_gamma   90.00
#
_symmetry.space_group_name_H-M   'P 1'
#
loop_
_entity.id
_entity.type
_entity.pdbx_description
1 polymer ?
#
loop_
_entity_poly.entity_id
_entity_poly.type
_entity_poly.pdbx_seq_one_letter_code
_entity_poly.pdbx_strand_id
1 'polypeptide(L)'
;MNSTTSPYRVIAVCTGNICRSPMAELMLSAAFAEAGLADAVIVDSAGTTAYEAGRPIDPRAARKLTAHNLFSDRHIAREWQSEWFTERHLILALDVDHYGWLRASAPDEESLSRIRMLRSFDPDLEDGDPLEQGIEDPWYGGHADFDAVWDQVQAAVPGIVRYVQDAIAQDARVADRNGAGTVAAPAR
;
A
#
# COMPACT_ATOMS: atom_id res chain seq x y z
N MET A 1 -4.67 2.10 30.09
CA MET A 1 -5.04 3.23 29.22
C MET A 1 -4.51 2.89 27.86
N ASN A 2 -5.39 2.52 26.91
CA ASN A 2 -4.95 2.18 25.54
C ASN A 2 -4.46 3.47 24.89
N SER A 3 -3.17 3.57 24.69
CA SER A 3 -2.60 4.56 23.79
C SER A 3 -3.10 4.21 22.39
N THR A 4 -4.09 4.92 21.88
CA THR A 4 -4.56 4.79 20.51
C THR A 4 -3.50 5.42 19.60
N THR A 5 -2.46 4.65 19.29
CA THR A 5 -1.58 5.01 18.17
C THR A 5 -2.42 5.05 16.90
N SER A 6 -2.27 6.11 16.11
CA SER A 6 -2.95 6.21 14.81
C SER A 6 -2.60 4.99 13.95
N PRO A 7 -3.53 4.45 13.15
CA PRO A 7 -3.25 3.28 12.34
C PRO A 7 -2.15 3.56 11.31
N TYR A 8 -1.32 2.56 11.03
CA TYR A 8 -0.35 2.59 9.95
C TYR A 8 -1.10 2.63 8.60
N ARG A 9 -0.74 3.54 7.72
CA ARG A 9 -1.46 3.78 6.47
C ARG A 9 -0.63 3.38 5.27
N VAL A 10 -1.14 2.48 4.45
CA VAL A 10 -0.55 2.01 3.20
C VAL A 10 -1.44 2.44 2.04
N ILE A 11 -0.86 2.94 0.96
CA ILE A 11 -1.62 3.27 -0.25
C ILE A 11 -0.97 2.63 -1.48
N ALA A 12 -1.76 1.96 -2.32
CA ALA A 12 -1.35 1.42 -3.61
C ALA A 12 -1.73 2.38 -4.74
N VAL A 13 -0.80 2.63 -5.69
CA VAL A 13 -0.99 3.66 -6.73
C VAL A 13 -0.73 3.08 -8.11
N CYS A 14 -1.73 3.23 -9.00
CA CYS A 14 -1.62 2.94 -10.43
C CYS A 14 -2.10 4.12 -11.28
N THR A 15 -2.36 3.97 -12.56
CA THR A 15 -2.80 5.07 -13.43
C THR A 15 -4.22 5.52 -13.12
N GLY A 16 -5.21 4.63 -13.27
CA GLY A 16 -6.64 4.98 -13.22
C GLY A 16 -7.37 4.54 -11.95
N ASN A 17 -6.73 3.81 -11.05
CA ASN A 17 -7.34 3.27 -9.82
C ASN A 17 -8.56 2.37 -10.06
N ILE A 18 -8.58 1.61 -11.16
CA ILE A 18 -9.67 0.67 -11.47
C ILE A 18 -9.21 -0.78 -11.67
N CYS A 19 -7.91 -1.04 -11.86
CA CYS A 19 -7.37 -2.40 -12.06
C CYS A 19 -6.37 -2.78 -10.97
N ARG A 20 -5.10 -2.43 -11.16
CA ARG A 20 -3.95 -2.89 -10.34
C ARG A 20 -4.04 -2.44 -8.89
N SER A 21 -4.18 -1.14 -8.64
CA SER A 21 -4.14 -0.61 -7.28
C SER A 21 -5.34 -1.03 -6.41
N PRO A 22 -6.60 -1.13 -6.90
CA PRO A 22 -7.68 -1.67 -6.06
C PRO A 22 -7.55 -3.18 -5.82
N MET A 23 -6.94 -3.95 -6.75
CA MET A 23 -6.60 -5.35 -6.47
C MET A 23 -5.58 -5.43 -5.32
N ALA A 24 -4.51 -4.65 -5.38
CA ALA A 24 -3.51 -4.60 -4.32
C ALA A 24 -4.09 -4.15 -2.96
N GLU A 25 -4.95 -3.13 -2.95
CA GLU A 25 -5.64 -2.65 -1.74
C GLU A 25 -6.40 -3.79 -1.04
N LEU A 26 -7.25 -4.52 -1.78
CA LEU A 26 -8.09 -5.55 -1.20
C LEU A 26 -7.29 -6.79 -0.78
N MET A 27 -6.27 -7.17 -1.56
CA MET A 27 -5.38 -8.27 -1.21
C MET A 27 -4.56 -7.97 0.05
N LEU A 28 -4.00 -6.77 0.16
CA LEU A 28 -3.25 -6.33 1.33
C LEU A 28 -4.15 -6.18 2.55
N SER A 29 -5.35 -5.61 2.39
CA SER A 29 -6.32 -5.48 3.49
C SER A 29 -6.68 -6.84 4.08
N ALA A 30 -6.91 -7.84 3.24
CA ALA A 30 -7.18 -9.21 3.68
C ALA A 30 -5.97 -9.82 4.40
N ALA A 31 -4.77 -9.66 3.85
CA ALA A 31 -3.55 -10.20 4.45
C ALA A 31 -3.23 -9.57 5.81
N PHE A 32 -3.44 -8.26 5.97
CA PHE A 32 -3.28 -7.60 7.27
C PHE A 32 -4.33 -8.07 8.27
N ALA A 33 -5.57 -8.32 7.83
CA ALA A 33 -6.60 -8.90 8.70
C ALA A 33 -6.23 -10.32 9.16
N GLU A 34 -5.74 -11.17 8.25
CA GLU A 34 -5.24 -12.52 8.58
C GLU A 34 -4.04 -12.49 9.54
N ALA A 35 -3.20 -11.46 9.42
CA ALA A 35 -2.07 -11.23 10.33
C ALA A 35 -2.48 -10.63 11.70
N GLY A 36 -3.78 -10.40 11.94
CA GLY A 36 -4.29 -9.81 13.19
C GLY A 36 -4.07 -8.30 13.30
N LEU A 37 -3.88 -7.61 12.17
CA LEU A 37 -3.57 -6.16 12.10
C LEU A 37 -4.74 -5.33 11.54
N ALA A 38 -5.96 -5.87 11.46
CA ALA A 38 -7.12 -5.19 10.87
C ALA A 38 -7.40 -3.80 11.48
N ASP A 39 -7.19 -3.64 12.79
CA ASP A 39 -7.41 -2.37 13.49
C ASP A 39 -6.16 -1.47 13.51
N ALA A 40 -4.99 -2.03 13.21
CA ALA A 40 -3.71 -1.33 13.27
C ALA A 40 -3.24 -0.80 11.91
N VAL A 41 -3.77 -1.33 10.80
CA VAL A 41 -3.36 -0.97 9.44
C VAL A 41 -4.57 -0.59 8.61
N ILE A 42 -4.49 0.53 7.90
CA ILE A 42 -5.46 0.92 6.88
C ILE A 42 -4.76 0.87 5.53
N VAL A 43 -5.36 0.16 4.58
CA VAL A 43 -4.92 0.12 3.19
C VAL A 43 -5.94 0.85 2.33
N ASP A 44 -5.45 1.70 1.45
CA ASP A 44 -6.26 2.37 0.44
C ASP A 44 -5.54 2.39 -0.93
N SER A 45 -6.18 2.94 -1.95
CA SER A 45 -5.59 3.04 -3.28
C SER A 45 -5.97 4.32 -4.01
N ALA A 46 -5.18 4.72 -5.01
CA ALA A 46 -5.43 5.89 -5.84
C ALA A 46 -4.88 5.71 -7.26
N GLY A 47 -5.29 6.62 -8.16
CA GLY A 47 -4.71 6.78 -9.48
C GLY A 47 -3.81 7.99 -9.57
N THR A 48 -2.78 7.95 -10.43
CA THR A 48 -1.99 9.13 -10.77
C THR A 48 -2.76 10.11 -11.65
N THR A 49 -3.91 9.68 -12.22
CA THR A 49 -4.76 10.48 -13.10
C THR A 49 -6.21 10.45 -12.66
N ALA A 50 -6.97 11.48 -13.04
CA ALA A 50 -8.41 11.60 -12.79
C ALA A 50 -9.29 10.90 -13.83
N TYR A 51 -8.72 10.25 -14.86
CA TYR A 51 -9.51 9.75 -16.02
C TYR A 51 -10.63 8.78 -15.64
N GLU A 52 -10.43 7.99 -14.61
CA GLU A 52 -11.39 7.00 -14.14
C GLU A 52 -12.05 7.40 -12.79
N ALA A 53 -11.79 8.60 -12.27
CA ALA A 53 -12.32 9.05 -10.98
C ALA A 53 -13.84 8.95 -10.94
N GLY A 54 -14.37 8.42 -9.85
CA GLY A 54 -15.80 8.17 -9.63
C GLY A 54 -16.32 6.86 -10.23
N ARG A 55 -15.51 6.10 -10.98
CA ARG A 55 -15.90 4.82 -11.56
C ARG A 55 -15.68 3.66 -10.60
N PRO A 56 -16.47 2.58 -10.73
CA PRO A 56 -16.20 1.34 -10.00
C PRO A 56 -14.93 0.66 -10.53
N ILE A 57 -14.48 -0.35 -9.81
CA ILE A 57 -13.41 -1.25 -10.25
C ILE A 57 -13.73 -1.89 -11.62
N ASP A 58 -12.70 -2.18 -12.42
CA ASP A 58 -12.84 -2.93 -13.69
C ASP A 58 -13.51 -4.29 -13.43
N PRO A 59 -14.52 -4.67 -14.23
CA PRO A 59 -15.26 -5.92 -14.01
C PRO A 59 -14.37 -7.18 -14.05
N ARG A 60 -13.24 -7.16 -14.77
CA ARG A 60 -12.28 -8.27 -14.85
C ARG A 60 -11.49 -8.38 -13.53
N ALA A 61 -11.07 -7.23 -12.98
CA ALA A 61 -10.44 -7.16 -11.65
C ALA A 61 -11.41 -7.63 -10.55
N ALA A 62 -12.65 -7.12 -10.57
CA ALA A 62 -13.69 -7.53 -9.62
C ALA A 62 -13.95 -9.04 -9.66
N ARG A 63 -14.02 -9.63 -10.86
CA ARG A 63 -14.19 -11.08 -11.04
C ARG A 63 -13.02 -11.86 -10.43
N LYS A 64 -11.78 -11.43 -10.70
CA LYS A 64 -10.59 -12.10 -10.14
C LYS A 64 -10.60 -12.05 -8.60
N LEU A 65 -10.89 -10.90 -8.01
CA LEU A 65 -11.02 -10.72 -6.57
C LEU A 65 -12.11 -11.61 -5.97
N THR A 66 -13.31 -11.61 -6.59
CA THR A 66 -14.44 -12.43 -6.12
C THR A 66 -14.13 -13.93 -6.16
N ALA A 67 -13.36 -14.41 -7.14
CA ALA A 67 -12.92 -15.81 -7.20
C ALA A 67 -12.04 -16.21 -5.97
N HIS A 68 -11.49 -15.21 -5.27
CA HIS A 68 -10.72 -15.38 -4.04
C HIS A 68 -11.45 -14.84 -2.79
N ASN A 69 -12.77 -14.68 -2.85
CA ASN A 69 -13.62 -14.17 -1.76
C ASN A 69 -13.28 -12.74 -1.31
N LEU A 70 -12.68 -11.92 -2.18
CA LEU A 70 -12.48 -10.49 -1.95
C LEU A 70 -13.55 -9.70 -2.72
N PHE A 71 -14.24 -8.79 -2.04
CA PHE A 71 -15.36 -8.05 -2.62
C PHE A 71 -15.03 -6.57 -2.77
N SER A 72 -15.28 -6.03 -3.96
CA SER A 72 -14.91 -4.67 -4.35
C SER A 72 -16.09 -3.71 -4.52
N ASP A 73 -17.28 -4.08 -4.02
CA ASP A 73 -18.54 -3.34 -4.22
C ASP A 73 -18.50 -1.89 -3.71
N ARG A 74 -17.59 -1.59 -2.80
CA ARG A 74 -17.44 -0.24 -2.22
C ARG A 74 -16.32 0.57 -2.88
N HIS A 75 -15.56 -0.03 -3.79
CA HIS A 75 -14.45 0.68 -4.42
C HIS A 75 -14.99 1.74 -5.41
N ILE A 76 -14.50 2.95 -5.25
CA ILE A 76 -14.70 4.07 -6.18
C ILE A 76 -13.32 4.65 -6.49
N ALA A 77 -12.98 4.65 -7.77
CA ALA A 77 -11.71 5.18 -8.24
C ALA A 77 -11.54 6.66 -7.90
N ARG A 78 -10.36 7.03 -7.47
CA ARG A 78 -10.02 8.40 -7.07
C ARG A 78 -8.61 8.77 -7.50
N GLU A 79 -8.41 10.06 -7.76
CA GLU A 79 -7.11 10.63 -8.07
C GLU A 79 -6.28 10.81 -6.79
N TRP A 80 -4.95 10.74 -6.95
CA TRP A 80 -3.98 11.07 -5.90
C TRP A 80 -4.17 12.49 -5.34
N GLN A 81 -3.99 12.62 -4.03
CA GLN A 81 -4.00 13.93 -3.35
C GLN A 81 -2.63 14.18 -2.71
N SER A 82 -2.11 15.42 -2.86
CA SER A 82 -0.76 15.77 -2.40
C SER A 82 -0.53 15.59 -0.89
N GLU A 83 -1.59 15.74 -0.09
CA GLU A 83 -1.55 15.54 1.35
C GLU A 83 -1.16 14.11 1.75
N TRP A 84 -1.40 13.15 0.87
CA TRP A 84 -1.12 11.74 1.15
C TRP A 84 0.38 11.43 1.20
N PHE A 85 1.25 12.28 0.64
CA PHE A 85 2.69 12.12 0.84
C PHE A 85 3.09 12.17 2.32
N THR A 86 2.38 12.97 3.13
CA THR A 86 2.64 13.10 4.57
C THR A 86 1.73 12.22 5.43
N GLU A 87 0.53 11.90 4.95
CA GLU A 87 -0.44 11.11 5.69
C GLU A 87 -0.25 9.59 5.57
N ARG A 88 0.42 9.11 4.53
CA ARG A 88 0.67 7.68 4.31
C ARG A 88 2.08 7.32 4.74
N HIS A 89 2.21 6.18 5.45
CA HIS A 89 3.47 5.68 5.96
C HIS A 89 4.22 4.86 4.90
N LEU A 90 3.46 4.22 3.99
CA LEU A 90 4.00 3.44 2.87
C LEU A 90 3.18 3.71 1.60
N ILE A 91 3.86 4.11 0.53
CA ILE A 91 3.28 4.41 -0.78
C ILE A 91 3.83 3.38 -1.78
N LEU A 92 2.96 2.53 -2.31
CA LEU A 92 3.31 1.41 -3.18
C LEU A 92 3.00 1.75 -4.64
N ALA A 93 4.03 1.97 -5.43
CA ALA A 93 3.92 2.14 -6.87
C ALA A 93 3.78 0.78 -7.57
N LEU A 94 2.85 0.65 -8.51
CA LEU A 94 2.56 -0.61 -9.20
C LEU A 94 3.45 -0.82 -10.44
N ASP A 95 4.05 0.25 -10.99
CA ASP A 95 5.04 0.19 -12.06
C ASP A 95 6.01 1.37 -11.99
N VAL A 96 6.97 1.40 -12.92
CA VAL A 96 8.05 2.40 -12.96
C VAL A 96 7.55 3.81 -13.29
N ASP A 97 6.48 3.94 -14.08
CA ASP A 97 5.91 5.24 -14.44
C ASP A 97 5.24 5.85 -13.21
N HIS A 98 4.49 5.05 -12.44
CA HIS A 98 3.90 5.48 -11.17
C HIS A 98 4.98 5.84 -10.15
N TYR A 99 6.04 5.02 -10.06
CA TYR A 99 7.18 5.27 -9.18
C TYR A 99 7.88 6.57 -9.52
N GLY A 100 8.19 6.79 -10.80
CA GLY A 100 8.81 8.02 -11.29
C GLY A 100 7.95 9.25 -11.02
N TRP A 101 6.65 9.16 -11.30
CA TRP A 101 5.70 10.25 -11.07
C TRP A 101 5.59 10.60 -9.59
N LEU A 102 5.43 9.62 -8.71
CA LEU A 102 5.35 9.83 -7.27
C LEU A 102 6.63 10.47 -6.73
N ARG A 103 7.80 10.00 -7.13
CA ARG A 103 9.08 10.55 -6.70
C ARG A 103 9.31 11.98 -7.18
N ALA A 104 8.91 12.29 -8.41
CA ALA A 104 9.01 13.63 -8.96
C ALA A 104 8.04 14.63 -8.29
N SER A 105 6.93 14.12 -7.72
CA SER A 105 5.89 14.92 -7.06
C SER A 105 6.07 15.03 -5.54
N ALA A 106 6.96 14.23 -4.95
CA ALA A 106 7.20 14.22 -3.51
C ALA A 106 7.80 15.55 -3.03
N PRO A 107 7.26 16.15 -1.95
CA PRO A 107 7.66 17.48 -1.50
C PRO A 107 9.03 17.50 -0.80
N ASP A 108 9.47 16.37 -0.24
CA ASP A 108 10.69 16.30 0.59
C ASP A 108 11.27 14.87 0.64
N GLU A 109 12.46 14.74 1.24
CA GLU A 109 13.17 13.47 1.39
C GLU A 109 12.42 12.46 2.29
N GLU A 110 11.67 12.93 3.26
CA GLU A 110 10.86 12.05 4.11
C GLU A 110 9.77 11.38 3.28
N SER A 111 9.04 12.16 2.49
CA SER A 111 8.04 11.64 1.55
C SER A 111 8.64 10.69 0.52
N LEU A 112 9.84 11.02 -0.01
CA LEU A 112 10.57 10.13 -0.93
C LEU A 112 10.88 8.78 -0.29
N SER A 113 11.25 8.74 0.99
CA SER A 113 11.59 7.51 1.71
C SER A 113 10.41 6.54 1.87
N ARG A 114 9.18 7.06 1.81
CA ARG A 114 7.94 6.29 1.93
C ARG A 114 7.51 5.60 0.63
N ILE A 115 8.09 6.00 -0.51
CA ILE A 115 7.72 5.49 -1.84
C ILE A 115 8.55 4.26 -2.19
N ARG A 116 7.88 3.14 -2.46
CA ARG A 116 8.51 1.87 -2.85
C ARG A 116 7.76 1.27 -4.04
N MET A 117 8.48 0.51 -4.88
CA MET A 117 7.82 -0.40 -5.80
C MET A 117 7.12 -1.50 -5.03
N LEU A 118 5.87 -1.86 -5.39
CA LEU A 118 5.14 -2.94 -4.69
C LEU A 118 5.94 -4.25 -4.75
N ARG A 119 6.47 -4.61 -5.90
CA ARG A 119 7.25 -5.84 -6.07
C ARG A 119 8.67 -5.78 -5.53
N SER A 120 9.14 -4.65 -4.96
CA SER A 120 10.38 -4.66 -4.19
C SER A 120 10.27 -5.46 -2.88
N PHE A 121 9.07 -5.90 -2.53
CA PHE A 121 8.80 -6.79 -1.40
C PHE A 121 8.61 -8.26 -1.82
N ASP A 122 8.68 -8.56 -3.11
CA ASP A 122 8.73 -9.91 -3.65
C ASP A 122 10.14 -10.48 -3.43
N PRO A 123 10.31 -11.59 -2.71
CA PRO A 123 11.63 -12.13 -2.38
C PRO A 123 12.47 -12.51 -3.61
N ASP A 124 11.82 -12.78 -4.74
CA ASP A 124 12.53 -13.10 -5.99
C ASP A 124 13.06 -11.84 -6.71
N LEU A 125 12.64 -10.64 -6.28
CA LEU A 125 12.98 -9.35 -6.90
C LEU A 125 13.46 -8.29 -5.90
N GLU A 126 13.69 -8.63 -4.63
CA GLU A 126 14.02 -7.68 -3.56
C GLU A 126 15.24 -6.81 -3.89
N ASP A 127 16.27 -7.40 -4.49
CA ASP A 127 17.50 -6.72 -4.92
C ASP A 127 17.50 -6.36 -6.42
N GLY A 128 16.34 -6.48 -7.10
CA GLY A 128 16.20 -6.27 -8.54
C GLY A 128 16.18 -4.80 -8.95
N ASP A 129 16.41 -4.57 -10.25
CA ASP A 129 16.21 -3.25 -10.86
C ASP A 129 14.73 -2.86 -10.73
N PRO A 130 14.38 -1.62 -10.29
CA PRO A 130 13.01 -1.13 -10.31
C PRO A 130 12.27 -1.35 -11.64
N LEU A 131 12.97 -1.38 -12.77
CA LEU A 131 12.38 -1.70 -14.08
C LEU A 131 11.81 -3.12 -14.17
N GLU A 132 12.37 -4.08 -13.42
CA GLU A 132 11.91 -5.47 -13.37
C GLU A 132 10.77 -5.67 -12.34
N GLN A 133 10.58 -4.70 -11.46
CA GLN A 133 9.57 -4.72 -10.39
C GLN A 133 8.20 -4.17 -10.84
N GLY A 134 8.05 -3.78 -12.10
CA GLY A 134 6.78 -3.29 -12.65
C GLY A 134 5.73 -4.40 -12.77
N ILE A 135 4.46 -4.03 -12.57
CA ILE A 135 3.28 -4.86 -12.89
C ILE A 135 2.66 -4.30 -14.16
N GLU A 136 2.66 -5.09 -15.23
CA GLU A 136 2.11 -4.68 -16.51
C GLU A 136 0.63 -4.27 -16.41
N ASP A 137 0.23 -3.31 -17.26
CA ASP A 137 -1.15 -2.83 -17.27
C ASP A 137 -2.08 -3.83 -17.96
N PRO A 138 -3.02 -4.47 -17.24
CA PRO A 138 -3.95 -5.43 -17.82
C PRO A 138 -5.08 -4.77 -18.63
N TRP A 139 -5.11 -3.45 -18.77
CA TRP A 139 -6.22 -2.71 -19.36
C TRP A 139 -6.57 -3.18 -20.76
N TYR A 140 -5.58 -3.39 -21.62
CA TYR A 140 -5.79 -3.87 -23.00
C TYR A 140 -5.79 -5.40 -23.11
N GLY A 141 -5.60 -6.11 -22.01
CA GLY A 141 -5.48 -7.56 -21.97
C GLY A 141 -6.79 -8.29 -21.68
N GLY A 142 -6.67 -9.59 -21.43
CA GLY A 142 -7.77 -10.50 -21.10
C GLY A 142 -7.68 -10.99 -19.64
N HIS A 143 -8.32 -12.12 -19.38
CA HIS A 143 -8.33 -12.70 -18.01
C HIS A 143 -6.96 -13.11 -17.53
N ALA A 144 -6.10 -13.63 -18.42
CA ALA A 144 -4.76 -14.07 -18.06
C ALA A 144 -3.88 -12.91 -17.55
N ASP A 145 -4.08 -11.70 -18.06
CA ASP A 145 -3.34 -10.53 -17.61
C ASP A 145 -3.75 -10.12 -16.17
N PHE A 146 -5.03 -10.28 -15.82
CA PHE A 146 -5.49 -10.10 -14.44
C PHE A 146 -5.05 -11.22 -13.52
N ASP A 147 -4.86 -12.45 -14.04
CA ASP A 147 -4.23 -13.54 -13.29
C ASP A 147 -2.77 -13.20 -12.98
N ALA A 148 -2.02 -12.68 -13.96
CA ALA A 148 -0.64 -12.24 -13.76
C ALA A 148 -0.52 -11.10 -12.73
N VAL A 149 -1.41 -10.09 -12.78
CA VAL A 149 -1.47 -9.03 -11.74
C VAL A 149 -1.69 -9.63 -10.36
N TRP A 150 -2.64 -10.58 -10.23
CA TRP A 150 -2.91 -11.26 -8.97
C TRP A 150 -1.66 -11.96 -8.43
N ASP A 151 -1.02 -12.80 -9.25
CA ASP A 151 0.14 -13.59 -8.84
C ASP A 151 1.32 -12.69 -8.42
N GLN A 152 1.57 -11.61 -9.16
CA GLN A 152 2.63 -10.65 -8.87
C GLN A 152 2.37 -9.87 -7.57
N VAL A 153 1.14 -9.44 -7.32
CA VAL A 153 0.78 -8.81 -6.03
C VAL A 153 0.90 -9.82 -4.90
N GLN A 154 0.38 -11.04 -5.09
CA GLN A 154 0.41 -12.10 -4.09
C GLN A 154 1.83 -12.46 -3.66
N ALA A 155 2.81 -12.47 -4.57
CA ALA A 155 4.21 -12.73 -4.26
C ALA A 155 4.83 -11.68 -3.31
N ALA A 156 4.43 -10.41 -3.44
CA ALA A 156 4.93 -9.32 -2.61
C ALA A 156 4.23 -9.19 -1.24
N VAL A 157 2.99 -9.70 -1.11
CA VAL A 157 2.16 -9.55 0.10
C VAL A 157 2.88 -9.95 1.40
N PRO A 158 3.55 -11.13 1.51
CA PRO A 158 4.22 -11.52 2.76
C PRO A 158 5.34 -10.56 3.17
N GLY A 159 6.10 -10.03 2.19
CA GLY A 159 7.15 -9.05 2.43
C GLY A 159 6.60 -7.73 2.93
N ILE A 160 5.50 -7.23 2.34
CA ILE A 160 4.82 -6.00 2.77
C ILE A 160 4.26 -6.14 4.19
N VAL A 161 3.59 -7.26 4.48
CA VAL A 161 3.05 -7.53 5.83
C VAL A 161 4.16 -7.51 6.87
N ARG A 162 5.27 -8.19 6.63
CA ARG A 162 6.43 -8.21 7.53
C ARG A 162 7.02 -6.83 7.74
N TYR A 163 7.23 -6.07 6.65
CA TYR A 163 7.76 -4.71 6.71
C TYR A 163 6.90 -3.80 7.60
N VAL A 164 5.57 -3.85 7.43
CA VAL A 164 4.64 -3.03 8.22
C VAL A 164 4.59 -3.48 9.69
N GLN A 165 4.64 -4.80 9.96
CA GLN A 165 4.74 -5.33 11.33
C GLN A 165 5.98 -4.81 12.05
N ASP A 166 7.13 -4.84 11.38
CA ASP A 166 8.39 -4.37 11.94
C ASP A 166 8.36 -2.86 12.21
N ALA A 167 7.77 -2.07 11.29
CA ALA A 167 7.62 -0.64 11.46
C ALA A 167 6.75 -0.30 12.68
N ILE A 168 5.57 -0.93 12.82
CA ILE A 168 4.67 -0.73 13.96
C ILE A 168 5.36 -1.12 15.28
N ALA A 169 6.10 -2.24 15.28
CA ALA A 169 6.84 -2.68 16.47
C ALA A 169 7.98 -1.73 16.85
N GLN A 170 8.61 -1.11 15.87
CA GLN A 170 9.67 -0.11 16.11
C GLN A 170 9.09 1.16 16.72
N ASP A 171 7.97 1.68 16.17
CA ASP A 171 7.30 2.87 16.69
C ASP A 171 6.85 2.68 18.13
N ALA A 172 6.30 1.51 18.48
CA ALA A 172 5.91 1.17 19.84
C ALA A 172 7.10 1.19 20.81
N ARG A 173 8.26 0.65 20.40
CA ARG A 173 9.49 0.66 21.22
C ARG A 173 10.03 2.07 21.44
N VAL A 174 9.92 2.96 20.46
CA VAL A 174 10.34 4.37 20.59
C VAL A 174 9.41 5.11 21.54
N ALA A 175 8.10 4.89 21.43
CA ALA A 175 7.11 5.50 22.34
C ALA A 175 7.33 5.07 23.79
N ASP A 176 7.58 3.79 24.04
CA ASP A 176 7.86 3.27 25.40
C ASP A 176 9.12 3.89 26.03
N ARG A 177 10.20 4.05 25.25
CA ARG A 177 11.43 4.68 25.73
C ARG A 177 11.22 6.14 26.10
N ASN A 178 10.44 6.88 25.31
CA ASN A 178 10.14 8.28 25.57
C ASN A 178 9.17 8.46 26.74
N GLY A 179 8.24 7.52 26.96
CA GLY A 179 7.33 7.50 28.10
C GLY A 179 8.01 7.17 29.45
N ALA A 180 9.03 6.33 29.42
CA ALA A 180 9.78 5.95 30.64
C ALA A 180 10.73 7.05 31.14
N GLY A 181 11.04 8.07 30.34
CA GLY A 181 11.94 9.19 30.71
C GLY A 181 11.29 10.30 31.56
N THR A 182 9.97 10.26 31.79
CA THR A 182 9.23 11.33 32.50
C THR A 182 8.87 10.96 33.94
N VAL A 183 9.73 10.25 34.66
CA VAL A 183 9.56 10.10 36.12
C VAL A 183 10.23 11.29 36.77
N ALA A 184 9.42 12.24 37.23
CA ALA A 184 9.84 13.43 37.97
C ALA A 184 10.69 13.06 39.16
N ALA A 185 11.80 13.80 39.36
CA ALA A 185 12.58 13.77 40.57
C ALA A 185 11.71 14.20 41.77
N PRO A 186 11.82 13.54 42.95
CA PRO A 186 11.08 13.98 44.11
C PRO A 186 11.59 15.35 44.59
N ALA A 187 10.66 16.28 44.75
CA ALA A 187 10.91 17.58 45.38
C ALA A 187 11.45 17.33 46.83
N ARG A 188 12.57 17.93 47.14
CA ARG A 188 13.08 18.04 48.51
C ARG A 188 12.51 19.25 49.21
#